data_4769d728023efc222045107690ef08f4
#
_entry.id   4769d728023efc222045107690ef08f4
#
_cell.length_a   1.000
_cell.length_b   1.000
_cell.length_c   1.000
_cell.angle_alpha   90.00
_cell.angle_beta   90.00
_cell.angle_gamma   90.00
#
_symmetry.space_group_name_H-M   'P 1'
#
loop_
_entity.id
_entity.type
_entity.pdbx_description
1 polymer ?
#
loop_
_entity_poly.entity_id
_entity_poly.type
_entity_poly.pdbx_seq_one_letter_code
_entity_poly.pdbx_strand_id
1 'polypeptide(L)'
;MKPTSYLSALFRPSALPAGERPPCDFNLISRYFYNCPAEDASHTIDAETTADLDLNAVFERIDRTTSKVGQQCLYARIRTLRGQEDAEAFGRSTDCFSRNGELAASCTESLSRLTDEDAYGLQNLIFDTPAKVRYFAWVYPLTLLAVATLLAAPFYPLSLLLFMAIFAVNLYIHYSNKLNVSLYGSAVKQLSLALRTARELAVEEVPGTEEATGQIRQVAEVERRSRVVGTQGDSANELAAIAWLFIELAKVAFNIEVILFQRFIGSITARRDAIHGMFRFIGETDAAISVARLRSETQTCRPQFVDGKYLKAEQVVH
;
A
#
# COMPACT_ATOMS: atom_id res chain seq x y z
N MET A 1 -47.88 10.44 10.16
CA MET A 1 -47.08 9.22 9.84
C MET A 1 -45.70 9.68 9.43
N LYS A 2 -44.69 9.45 10.23
CA LYS A 2 -43.29 9.92 10.03
C LYS A 2 -42.52 8.83 9.28
N PRO A 3 -41.86 9.12 8.14
CA PRO A 3 -41.01 8.14 7.45
C PRO A 3 -39.55 8.26 7.88
N THR A 4 -39.25 7.96 9.16
CA THR A 4 -37.87 8.06 9.69
C THR A 4 -37.29 6.74 10.15
N SER A 5 -37.95 5.59 9.91
CA SER A 5 -37.47 4.30 10.43
C SER A 5 -36.81 3.39 9.39
N TYR A 6 -36.81 3.74 8.09
CA TYR A 6 -36.19 2.89 7.04
C TYR A 6 -34.73 3.21 6.78
N LEU A 7 -34.25 4.42 7.07
CA LEU A 7 -32.86 4.80 6.84
C LEU A 7 -31.90 4.27 7.90
N SER A 8 -32.38 4.02 9.14
CA SER A 8 -31.55 3.45 10.20
C SER A 8 -31.22 1.96 10.03
N ALA A 9 -31.99 1.24 9.20
CA ALA A 9 -31.74 -0.18 8.92
C ALA A 9 -30.69 -0.41 7.82
N LEU A 10 -30.44 0.58 6.94
CA LEU A 10 -29.41 0.54 5.90
C LEU A 10 -28.01 0.88 6.47
N PHE A 11 -27.94 1.48 7.63
CA PHE A 11 -26.71 1.87 8.33
C PHE A 11 -26.34 0.94 9.48
N ARG A 12 -26.65 -0.36 9.40
CA ARG A 12 -25.90 -1.34 10.17
C ARG A 12 -24.67 -1.69 9.35
N PRO A 13 -23.49 -1.09 9.61
CA PRO A 13 -22.26 -1.73 9.19
C PRO A 13 -22.31 -3.11 9.86
N SER A 14 -22.04 -4.15 9.11
CA SER A 14 -21.78 -5.47 9.65
C SER A 14 -20.45 -5.39 10.44
N ALA A 15 -20.51 -4.73 11.59
CA ALA A 15 -19.49 -4.87 12.60
C ALA A 15 -19.60 -6.32 13.05
N LEU A 16 -18.72 -7.18 12.55
CA LEU A 16 -18.53 -8.50 13.12
C LEU A 16 -18.39 -8.31 14.65
N PRO A 17 -19.13 -9.06 15.46
CA PRO A 17 -18.97 -9.00 16.90
C PRO A 17 -17.49 -9.20 17.24
N ALA A 18 -17.01 -8.58 18.32
CA ALA A 18 -15.60 -8.51 18.70
C ALA A 18 -14.86 -9.88 18.76
N GLY A 19 -15.61 -11.01 18.78
CA GLY A 19 -15.10 -12.37 18.75
C GLY A 19 -14.90 -13.01 17.36
N GLU A 20 -15.27 -12.33 16.27
CA GLU A 20 -15.20 -12.89 14.90
C GLU A 20 -14.14 -12.22 14.00
N ARG A 21 -13.39 -11.26 14.54
CA ARG A 21 -12.30 -10.64 13.78
C ARG A 21 -11.07 -11.54 13.77
N PRO A 22 -10.39 -11.68 12.62
CA PRO A 22 -9.12 -12.40 12.60
C PRO A 22 -8.13 -11.72 13.57
N PRO A 23 -7.29 -12.50 14.26
CA PRO A 23 -6.32 -11.95 15.20
C PRO A 23 -5.38 -10.95 14.49
N CYS A 24 -5.02 -9.87 15.18
CA CYS A 24 -4.10 -8.86 14.66
C CYS A 24 -2.66 -9.42 14.59
N ASP A 25 -2.05 -9.38 13.41
CA ASP A 25 -0.61 -9.64 13.28
C ASP A 25 0.20 -8.36 13.55
N PHE A 26 0.58 -8.16 14.81
CA PHE A 26 1.35 -6.99 15.23
C PHE A 26 2.74 -6.93 14.59
N ASN A 27 3.30 -8.04 14.07
CA ASN A 27 4.56 -8.01 13.32
C ASN A 27 4.40 -7.25 12.00
N LEU A 28 3.22 -7.34 11.37
CA LEU A 28 2.91 -6.63 10.12
C LEU A 28 2.39 -5.22 10.39
N ILE A 29 1.51 -5.07 11.38
CA ILE A 29 0.87 -3.80 11.75
C ILE A 29 1.92 -2.77 12.21
N SER A 30 2.83 -3.17 13.09
CA SER A 30 3.80 -2.27 13.70
C SER A 30 4.94 -1.81 12.76
N ARG A 31 5.13 -2.48 11.63
CA ARG A 31 6.24 -2.17 10.69
C ARG A 31 6.23 -0.71 10.23
N TYR A 32 5.07 -0.17 9.93
CA TYR A 32 4.97 1.22 9.50
C TYR A 32 5.43 2.18 10.61
N PHE A 33 5.04 1.95 11.85
CA PHE A 33 5.49 2.75 12.99
C PHE A 33 7.00 2.73 13.17
N TYR A 34 7.63 1.55 13.09
CA TYR A 34 9.08 1.42 13.27
C TYR A 34 9.90 1.96 12.10
N ASN A 35 9.34 1.95 10.90
CA ASN A 35 10.04 2.40 9.68
C ASN A 35 9.77 3.88 9.37
N CYS A 36 8.65 4.45 9.88
CA CYS A 36 8.32 5.86 9.63
C CYS A 36 9.15 6.78 10.51
N PRO A 37 9.93 7.71 9.95
CA PRO A 37 10.61 8.73 10.74
C PRO A 37 9.62 9.53 11.59
N ALA A 38 9.94 9.69 12.87
CA ALA A 38 9.10 10.44 13.80
C ALA A 38 9.49 11.94 13.82
N GLU A 39 9.85 12.52 12.68
CA GLU A 39 10.43 13.88 12.58
C GLU A 39 9.52 14.96 13.19
N ASP A 40 8.20 14.79 13.08
CA ASP A 40 7.21 15.74 13.64
C ASP A 40 6.58 15.25 14.95
N ALA A 41 7.12 14.20 15.57
CA ALA A 41 6.57 13.69 16.81
C ALA A 41 7.09 14.46 18.02
N SER A 42 6.18 14.99 18.85
CA SER A 42 6.52 15.53 20.15
C SER A 42 6.90 14.46 21.15
N HIS A 43 6.32 13.24 20.99
CA HIS A 43 6.62 12.06 21.80
C HIS A 43 6.23 10.77 21.07
N THR A 44 7.00 9.70 21.29
CA THR A 44 6.69 8.35 20.80
C THR A 44 6.64 7.38 21.96
N ILE A 45 5.64 6.51 21.97
CA ILE A 45 5.51 5.43 22.95
C ILE A 45 6.45 4.30 22.53
N ASP A 46 7.44 3.99 23.35
CA ASP A 46 8.40 2.93 23.10
C ASP A 46 7.81 1.51 23.30
N ALA A 47 8.62 0.49 23.10
CA ALA A 47 8.17 -0.91 23.20
C ALA A 47 7.87 -1.32 24.65
N GLU A 48 8.64 -0.80 25.62
CA GLU A 48 8.45 -1.10 27.05
C GLU A 48 7.14 -0.49 27.55
N THR A 49 6.91 0.79 27.33
CA THR A 49 5.65 1.47 27.66
C THR A 49 4.46 0.85 26.93
N THR A 50 4.65 0.38 25.68
CA THR A 50 3.60 -0.33 24.93
C THR A 50 3.20 -1.64 25.61
N ALA A 51 4.16 -2.37 26.16
CA ALA A 51 3.92 -3.61 26.90
C ALA A 51 3.26 -3.32 28.26
N ASP A 52 3.76 -2.32 28.99
CA ASP A 52 3.22 -1.92 30.30
C ASP A 52 1.74 -1.47 30.25
N LEU A 53 1.37 -0.78 29.16
CA LEU A 53 0.00 -0.31 28.94
C LEU A 53 -0.89 -1.35 28.24
N ASP A 54 -0.39 -2.52 27.91
CA ASP A 54 -1.06 -3.52 27.06
C ASP A 54 -1.70 -2.89 25.81
N LEU A 55 -0.94 -2.01 25.16
CA LEU A 55 -1.43 -1.17 24.06
C LEU A 55 -1.93 -1.99 22.87
N ASN A 56 -1.43 -3.21 22.70
CA ASN A 56 -1.89 -4.12 21.65
C ASN A 56 -3.34 -4.57 21.91
N ALA A 57 -3.70 -4.91 23.14
CA ALA A 57 -5.08 -5.24 23.49
C ALA A 57 -6.00 -4.02 23.37
N VAL A 58 -5.51 -2.84 23.74
CA VAL A 58 -6.23 -1.57 23.50
C VAL A 58 -6.46 -1.37 22.01
N PHE A 59 -5.44 -1.58 21.17
CA PHE A 59 -5.56 -1.46 19.71
C PHE A 59 -6.63 -2.41 19.16
N GLU A 60 -6.61 -3.69 19.50
CA GLU A 60 -7.61 -4.68 19.05
C GLU A 60 -9.05 -4.25 19.42
N ARG A 61 -9.21 -3.60 20.58
CA ARG A 61 -10.50 -3.12 21.02
C ARG A 61 -11.00 -1.89 20.24
N ILE A 62 -10.11 -0.99 19.86
CA ILE A 62 -10.47 0.27 19.18
C ILE A 62 -10.44 0.19 17.66
N ASP A 63 -9.73 -0.77 17.09
CA ASP A 63 -9.57 -0.89 15.63
C ASP A 63 -10.92 -1.17 14.94
N ARG A 64 -11.30 -0.27 14.04
CA ARG A 64 -12.47 -0.36 13.16
C ARG A 64 -12.05 -0.08 11.71
N THR A 65 -10.75 -0.12 11.42
CA THR A 65 -10.24 0.13 10.08
C THR A 65 -10.71 -0.94 9.09
N THR A 66 -10.81 -0.56 7.85
CA THR A 66 -11.22 -1.45 6.76
C THR A 66 -9.99 -2.00 6.04
N SER A 67 -8.99 -1.14 5.80
CA SER A 67 -7.79 -1.49 5.05
C SER A 67 -6.62 -1.84 5.96
N LYS A 68 -5.67 -2.64 5.44
CA LYS A 68 -4.41 -2.93 6.13
C LYS A 68 -3.51 -1.69 6.25
N VAL A 69 -3.62 -0.77 5.30
CA VAL A 69 -2.95 0.54 5.35
C VAL A 69 -3.51 1.39 6.49
N GLY A 70 -4.85 1.45 6.64
CA GLY A 70 -5.50 2.13 7.75
C GLY A 70 -5.10 1.54 9.10
N GLN A 71 -5.01 0.21 9.18
CA GLN A 71 -4.60 -0.49 10.39
C GLN A 71 -3.18 -0.11 10.83
N GLN A 72 -2.23 -0.05 9.89
CA GLN A 72 -0.87 0.41 10.14
C GLN A 72 -0.81 1.89 10.56
N CYS A 73 -1.57 2.76 9.90
CA CYS A 73 -1.63 4.19 10.24
C CYS A 73 -2.29 4.44 11.60
N LEU A 74 -3.39 3.74 11.92
CA LEU A 74 -4.04 3.86 13.22
C LEU A 74 -3.09 3.41 14.35
N TYR A 75 -2.38 2.28 14.18
CA TYR A 75 -1.41 1.80 15.15
C TYR A 75 -0.27 2.80 15.36
N ALA A 76 0.27 3.36 14.27
CA ALA A 76 1.30 4.38 14.36
C ALA A 76 0.78 5.65 15.06
N ARG A 77 -0.48 6.05 14.79
CA ARG A 77 -1.10 7.23 15.39
C ARG A 77 -1.27 7.10 16.90
N ILE A 78 -1.70 5.96 17.43
CA ILE A 78 -1.84 5.77 18.89
C ILE A 78 -0.49 5.72 19.62
N ARG A 79 0.61 5.43 18.91
CA ARG A 79 1.97 5.39 19.45
C ARG A 79 2.77 6.67 19.23
N THR A 80 2.24 7.63 18.47
CA THR A 80 2.95 8.86 18.09
C THR A 80 2.12 10.08 18.42
N LEU A 81 2.60 10.91 19.33
CA LEU A 81 1.99 12.20 19.67
C LEU A 81 2.63 13.29 18.80
N ARG A 82 1.83 13.94 17.96
CA ARG A 82 2.30 14.98 17.01
C ARG A 82 1.94 16.40 17.42
N GLY A 83 1.33 16.60 18.58
CA GLY A 83 0.90 17.90 19.07
C GLY A 83 -0.59 18.17 18.88
N GLN A 84 -1.01 19.33 19.39
CA GLN A 84 -2.43 19.71 19.47
C GLN A 84 -3.03 19.94 18.07
N GLU A 85 -2.29 20.58 17.19
CA GLU A 85 -2.76 20.98 15.85
C GLU A 85 -3.09 19.75 14.97
N ASP A 86 -2.23 18.71 15.03
CA ASP A 86 -2.49 17.42 14.36
C ASP A 86 -3.69 16.70 14.97
N ALA A 87 -3.81 16.71 16.30
CA ALA A 87 -4.95 16.10 16.99
C ALA A 87 -6.28 16.79 16.63
N GLU A 88 -6.29 18.11 16.51
CA GLU A 88 -7.45 18.89 16.07
C GLU A 88 -7.80 18.64 14.60
N ALA A 89 -6.78 18.58 13.72
CA ALA A 89 -6.99 18.27 12.30
C ALA A 89 -7.59 16.87 12.11
N PHE A 90 -7.04 15.87 12.79
CA PHE A 90 -7.59 14.52 12.80
C PHE A 90 -9.01 14.47 13.38
N GLY A 91 -9.25 15.25 14.45
CA GLY A 91 -10.57 15.40 15.04
C GLY A 91 -11.60 15.97 14.06
N ARG A 92 -11.23 16.99 13.25
CA ARG A 92 -12.09 17.54 12.20
C ARG A 92 -12.43 16.49 11.13
N SER A 93 -11.44 15.70 10.72
CA SER A 93 -11.64 14.60 9.77
C SER A 93 -12.62 13.54 10.32
N THR A 94 -12.44 13.15 11.58
CA THR A 94 -13.35 12.22 12.27
C THR A 94 -14.78 12.76 12.34
N ASP A 95 -14.95 14.05 12.67
CA ASP A 95 -16.26 14.71 12.74
C ASP A 95 -16.95 14.79 11.38
N CYS A 96 -16.19 14.98 10.29
CA CYS A 96 -16.70 14.94 8.92
C CYS A 96 -17.38 13.59 8.63
N PHE A 97 -16.70 12.48 8.89
CA PHE A 97 -17.25 11.13 8.69
C PHE A 97 -18.37 10.77 9.67
N SER A 98 -18.33 11.29 10.92
CA SER A 98 -19.41 11.08 11.89
C SER A 98 -20.72 11.76 11.48
N ARG A 99 -20.63 12.91 10.77
CA ARG A 99 -21.80 13.67 10.30
C ARG A 99 -22.32 13.18 8.95
N ASN A 100 -21.46 12.61 8.11
CA ASN A 100 -21.79 12.15 6.77
C ASN A 100 -21.54 10.65 6.62
N GLY A 101 -22.55 9.86 7.02
CA GLY A 101 -22.46 8.40 6.95
C GLY A 101 -22.43 7.84 5.52
N GLU A 102 -23.01 8.53 4.54
CA GLU A 102 -22.98 8.12 3.13
C GLU A 102 -21.53 8.24 2.60
N LEU A 103 -20.86 9.37 2.88
CA LEU A 103 -19.45 9.56 2.57
C LEU A 103 -18.58 8.49 3.21
N ALA A 104 -18.78 8.20 4.50
CA ALA A 104 -18.05 7.16 5.21
C ALA A 104 -18.27 5.77 4.59
N ALA A 105 -19.46 5.47 4.10
CA ALA A 105 -19.79 4.20 3.44
C ALA A 105 -19.11 4.09 2.07
N SER A 106 -19.17 5.13 1.22
CA SER A 106 -18.50 5.19 -0.08
C SER A 106 -16.98 5.03 0.05
N CYS A 107 -16.37 5.77 1.00
CA CYS A 107 -14.94 5.64 1.29
C CYS A 107 -14.59 4.23 1.77
N THR A 108 -15.44 3.60 2.60
CA THR A 108 -15.22 2.22 3.08
C THR A 108 -15.22 1.20 1.94
N GLU A 109 -16.12 1.35 0.97
CA GLU A 109 -16.15 0.50 -0.22
C GLU A 109 -14.82 0.60 -0.99
N SER A 110 -14.32 1.81 -1.20
CA SER A 110 -13.04 2.04 -1.85
C SER A 110 -11.87 1.46 -1.07
N LEU A 111 -11.86 1.60 0.26
CA LEU A 111 -10.83 1.06 1.17
C LEU A 111 -10.85 -0.48 1.24
N SER A 112 -11.99 -1.11 0.97
CA SER A 112 -12.13 -2.58 1.00
C SER A 112 -11.23 -3.31 0.01
N ARG A 113 -10.69 -2.63 -1.00
CA ARG A 113 -9.71 -3.20 -1.94
C ARG A 113 -8.35 -3.48 -1.32
N LEU A 114 -8.07 -2.92 -0.14
CA LEU A 114 -6.80 -3.05 0.58
C LEU A 114 -6.95 -3.90 1.85
N THR A 115 -7.86 -4.86 1.84
CA THR A 115 -8.10 -5.80 2.96
C THR A 115 -7.18 -7.00 2.95
N ASP A 116 -6.55 -7.30 1.80
CA ASP A 116 -5.61 -8.40 1.64
C ASP A 116 -4.34 -8.16 2.48
N GLU A 117 -3.77 -9.22 3.05
CA GLU A 117 -2.53 -9.15 3.84
C GLU A 117 -1.34 -8.60 3.03
N ASP A 118 -1.33 -8.83 1.72
CA ASP A 118 -0.32 -8.26 0.82
C ASP A 118 -0.26 -6.73 0.90
N ALA A 119 -1.35 -6.06 1.27
CA ALA A 119 -1.39 -4.60 1.39
C ALA A 119 -0.51 -4.07 2.53
N TYR A 120 -0.18 -4.87 3.55
CA TYR A 120 0.85 -4.51 4.53
C TYR A 120 2.22 -4.28 3.89
N GLY A 121 2.49 -4.93 2.77
CA GLY A 121 3.74 -4.79 2.02
C GLY A 121 3.92 -3.45 1.30
N LEU A 122 2.88 -2.62 1.19
CA LEU A 122 2.99 -1.29 0.56
C LEU A 122 4.05 -0.40 1.22
N GLN A 123 4.16 -0.45 2.55
CA GLN A 123 5.17 0.32 3.28
C GLN A 123 6.61 -0.08 2.91
N ASN A 124 6.84 -1.31 2.44
CA ASN A 124 8.16 -1.77 2.00
C ASN A 124 8.64 -0.99 0.76
N LEU A 125 7.72 -0.54 -0.11
CA LEU A 125 8.05 0.31 -1.26
C LEU A 125 8.57 1.69 -0.83
N ILE A 126 8.18 2.14 0.36
CA ILE A 126 8.52 3.45 0.91
C ILE A 126 9.88 3.38 1.64
N PHE A 127 10.05 2.42 2.53
CA PHE A 127 11.14 2.41 3.50
C PHE A 127 12.26 1.41 3.19
N ASP A 128 11.95 0.28 2.53
CA ASP A 128 12.96 -0.73 2.26
C ASP A 128 13.98 -0.27 1.22
N THR A 129 15.21 -0.76 1.37
CA THR A 129 16.21 -0.63 0.32
C THR A 129 15.79 -1.48 -0.87
N PRO A 130 15.71 -0.88 -2.08
CA PRO A 130 15.28 -1.64 -3.24
C PRO A 130 16.22 -2.81 -3.52
N ALA A 131 15.63 -3.96 -3.86
CA ALA A 131 16.39 -5.13 -4.22
C ALA A 131 17.33 -4.84 -5.40
N LYS A 132 18.61 -5.09 -5.23
CA LYS A 132 19.59 -4.90 -6.31
C LYS A 132 19.44 -5.99 -7.34
N VAL A 133 19.30 -5.60 -8.60
CA VAL A 133 19.34 -6.55 -9.74
C VAL A 133 20.74 -7.12 -9.88
N ARG A 134 20.85 -8.44 -9.79
CA ARG A 134 22.12 -9.13 -9.98
C ARG A 134 22.53 -9.07 -11.45
N TYR A 135 23.82 -8.84 -11.69
CA TYR A 135 24.43 -8.79 -13.03
C TYR A 135 23.87 -7.71 -13.96
N PHE A 136 23.24 -6.66 -13.42
CA PHE A 136 22.58 -5.63 -14.24
C PHE A 136 23.50 -4.95 -15.26
N ALA A 137 24.79 -4.76 -14.93
CA ALA A 137 25.77 -4.20 -15.85
C ALA A 137 25.91 -5.00 -17.17
N TRP A 138 25.65 -6.32 -17.12
CA TRP A 138 25.72 -7.21 -18.27
C TRP A 138 24.42 -7.31 -19.07
N VAL A 139 23.30 -6.90 -18.51
CA VAL A 139 21.98 -7.05 -19.12
C VAL A 139 21.89 -6.33 -20.46
N TYR A 140 22.29 -5.05 -20.52
CA TYR A 140 22.22 -4.29 -21.78
C TYR A 140 23.20 -4.80 -22.86
N PRO A 141 24.49 -5.04 -22.57
CA PRO A 141 25.42 -5.61 -23.55
C PRO A 141 24.96 -6.96 -24.08
N LEU A 142 24.47 -7.87 -23.21
CA LEU A 142 24.01 -9.19 -23.64
C LEU A 142 22.73 -9.10 -24.46
N THR A 143 21.80 -8.20 -24.10
CA THR A 143 20.59 -7.96 -24.90
C THR A 143 20.95 -7.43 -26.30
N LEU A 144 21.85 -6.46 -26.39
CA LEU A 144 22.29 -5.91 -27.67
C LEU A 144 22.96 -6.99 -28.51
N LEU A 145 23.82 -7.81 -27.90
CA LEU A 145 24.52 -8.91 -28.58
C LEU A 145 23.54 -10.00 -29.05
N ALA A 146 22.53 -10.34 -28.24
CA ALA A 146 21.46 -11.27 -28.60
C ALA A 146 20.68 -10.78 -29.84
N VAL A 147 20.33 -9.50 -29.89
CA VAL A 147 19.68 -8.89 -31.04
C VAL A 147 20.60 -8.93 -32.28
N ALA A 148 21.85 -8.56 -32.11
CA ALA A 148 22.82 -8.54 -33.22
C ALA A 148 23.05 -9.94 -33.83
N THR A 149 23.19 -10.98 -32.98
CA THR A 149 23.37 -12.36 -33.44
C THR A 149 22.15 -12.91 -34.14
N LEU A 150 20.94 -12.55 -33.67
CA LEU A 150 19.67 -12.96 -34.28
C LEU A 150 19.50 -12.29 -35.66
N LEU A 151 19.82 -11.00 -35.79
CA LEU A 151 19.80 -10.27 -37.07
C LEU A 151 20.85 -10.77 -38.07
N ALA A 152 22.00 -11.26 -37.60
CA ALA A 152 23.04 -11.84 -38.42
C ALA A 152 22.71 -13.26 -38.92
N ALA A 153 21.77 -13.97 -38.30
CA ALA A 153 21.47 -15.37 -38.60
C ALA A 153 21.10 -15.68 -40.07
N PRO A 154 20.35 -14.82 -40.80
CA PRO A 154 20.09 -15.05 -42.22
C PRO A 154 21.33 -15.06 -43.09
N PHE A 155 22.39 -14.32 -42.69
CA PHE A 155 23.63 -14.20 -43.45
C PHE A 155 24.72 -15.15 -42.96
N TYR A 156 24.72 -15.44 -41.66
CA TYR A 156 25.73 -16.27 -41.00
C TYR A 156 25.04 -17.26 -40.05
N PRO A 157 24.59 -18.46 -40.51
CA PRO A 157 23.85 -19.42 -39.67
C PRO A 157 24.58 -19.83 -38.39
N LEU A 158 25.92 -19.76 -38.37
CA LEU A 158 26.74 -20.04 -37.20
C LEU A 158 26.47 -19.06 -36.03
N SER A 159 25.94 -17.86 -36.33
CA SER A 159 25.56 -16.89 -35.29
C SER A 159 24.43 -17.39 -34.37
N LEU A 160 23.64 -18.38 -34.83
CA LEU A 160 22.65 -19.03 -33.99
C LEU A 160 23.25 -19.80 -32.79
N LEU A 161 24.46 -20.39 -32.98
CA LEU A 161 25.16 -21.03 -31.87
C LEU A 161 25.57 -20.01 -30.79
N LEU A 162 26.06 -18.85 -31.27
CA LEU A 162 26.38 -17.74 -30.34
C LEU A 162 25.14 -17.19 -29.68
N PHE A 163 24.02 -17.04 -30.40
CA PHE A 163 22.74 -16.67 -29.83
C PHE A 163 22.29 -17.66 -28.71
N MET A 164 22.40 -18.96 -28.95
CA MET A 164 22.07 -19.99 -27.95
C MET A 164 22.95 -19.90 -26.71
N ALA A 165 24.26 -19.61 -26.88
CA ALA A 165 25.15 -19.38 -25.73
C ALA A 165 24.74 -18.14 -24.91
N ILE A 166 24.42 -17.03 -25.60
CA ILE A 166 23.93 -15.80 -24.97
C ILE A 166 22.59 -16.06 -24.26
N PHE A 167 21.68 -16.80 -24.91
CA PHE A 167 20.39 -17.17 -24.32
C PHE A 167 20.58 -17.95 -23.01
N ALA A 168 21.52 -18.90 -22.95
CA ALA A 168 21.82 -19.65 -21.71
C ALA A 168 22.31 -18.73 -20.59
N VAL A 169 23.16 -17.73 -20.91
CA VAL A 169 23.60 -16.71 -19.93
C VAL A 169 22.41 -15.83 -19.49
N ASN A 170 21.59 -15.39 -20.43
CA ASN A 170 20.40 -14.58 -20.10
C ASN A 170 19.38 -15.37 -19.25
N LEU A 171 19.23 -16.66 -19.51
CA LEU A 171 18.42 -17.58 -18.70
C LEU A 171 18.93 -17.65 -17.26
N TYR A 172 20.25 -17.75 -17.08
CA TYR A 172 20.86 -17.71 -15.74
C TYR A 172 20.61 -16.38 -15.02
N ILE A 173 20.75 -15.24 -15.71
CA ILE A 173 20.45 -13.91 -15.16
C ILE A 173 18.98 -13.81 -14.78
N HIS A 174 18.07 -14.27 -15.65
CA HIS A 174 16.64 -14.30 -15.39
C HIS A 174 16.31 -15.07 -14.12
N TYR A 175 16.77 -16.32 -13.98
CA TYR A 175 16.51 -17.14 -12.81
C TYR A 175 17.16 -16.57 -11.54
N SER A 176 18.35 -15.96 -11.63
CA SER A 176 19.01 -15.30 -10.51
C SER A 176 18.22 -14.11 -9.94
N ASN A 177 17.35 -13.51 -10.76
CA ASN A 177 16.52 -12.37 -10.37
C ASN A 177 15.03 -12.75 -10.18
N LYS A 178 14.63 -13.97 -10.50
CA LYS A 178 13.22 -14.40 -10.51
C LYS A 178 12.49 -14.15 -9.19
N LEU A 179 13.13 -14.42 -8.05
CA LEU A 179 12.54 -14.17 -6.72
C LEU A 179 12.27 -12.68 -6.52
N ASN A 180 13.23 -11.83 -6.86
CA ASN A 180 13.07 -10.38 -6.74
C ASN A 180 11.93 -9.86 -7.64
N VAL A 181 11.86 -10.35 -8.88
CA VAL A 181 10.81 -9.96 -9.84
C VAL A 181 9.43 -10.42 -9.37
N SER A 182 9.30 -11.62 -8.81
CA SER A 182 8.00 -12.13 -8.32
C SER A 182 7.48 -11.38 -7.10
N LEU A 183 8.35 -11.05 -6.14
CA LEU A 183 8.00 -10.22 -4.97
C LEU A 183 7.50 -8.83 -5.40
N TYR A 184 8.09 -8.28 -6.46
CA TYR A 184 7.65 -7.00 -7.01
C TYR A 184 6.33 -7.06 -7.77
N GLY A 185 5.96 -8.20 -8.33
CA GLY A 185 4.65 -8.39 -8.97
C GLY A 185 3.50 -8.12 -7.99
N SER A 186 3.60 -8.67 -6.78
CA SER A 186 2.65 -8.40 -5.69
C SER A 186 2.67 -6.92 -5.30
N ALA A 187 3.84 -6.31 -5.11
CA ALA A 187 3.98 -4.90 -4.75
C ALA A 187 3.39 -3.95 -5.81
N VAL A 188 3.57 -4.25 -7.11
CA VAL A 188 2.96 -3.47 -8.21
C VAL A 188 1.44 -3.56 -8.16
N LYS A 189 0.89 -4.76 -7.94
CA LYS A 189 -0.56 -4.97 -7.80
C LYS A 189 -1.11 -4.14 -6.65
N GLN A 190 -0.48 -4.20 -5.48
CA GLN A 190 -0.90 -3.44 -4.31
C GLN A 190 -0.77 -1.92 -4.51
N LEU A 191 0.29 -1.46 -5.17
CA LEU A 191 0.44 -0.04 -5.53
C LEU A 191 -0.68 0.44 -6.48
N SER A 192 -1.06 -0.38 -7.46
CA SER A 192 -2.17 -0.07 -8.38
C SER A 192 -3.50 -0.01 -7.65
N LEU A 193 -3.76 -0.92 -6.71
CA LEU A 193 -4.95 -0.91 -5.86
C LEU A 193 -4.98 0.34 -4.96
N ALA A 194 -3.86 0.65 -4.31
CA ALA A 194 -3.73 1.85 -3.47
C ALA A 194 -3.95 3.14 -4.27
N LEU A 195 -3.38 3.24 -5.48
CA LEU A 195 -3.58 4.39 -6.36
C LEU A 195 -5.05 4.54 -6.78
N ARG A 196 -5.72 3.44 -7.07
CA ARG A 196 -7.14 3.44 -7.39
C ARG A 196 -7.97 3.91 -6.20
N THR A 197 -7.73 3.34 -5.03
CA THR A 197 -8.38 3.74 -3.77
C THR A 197 -8.16 5.24 -3.49
N ALA A 198 -6.91 5.72 -3.57
CA ALA A 198 -6.61 7.13 -3.33
C ALA A 198 -7.33 8.07 -4.31
N ARG A 199 -7.47 7.70 -5.58
CA ARG A 199 -8.22 8.48 -6.58
C ARG A 199 -9.72 8.53 -6.26
N GLU A 200 -10.30 7.42 -5.85
CA GLU A 200 -11.72 7.38 -5.49
C GLU A 200 -11.98 8.21 -4.22
N LEU A 201 -11.11 8.11 -3.20
CA LEU A 201 -11.18 8.97 -2.02
C LEU A 201 -11.03 10.47 -2.36
N ALA A 202 -10.16 10.79 -3.33
CA ALA A 202 -9.97 12.18 -3.77
C ALA A 202 -11.18 12.74 -4.54
N VAL A 203 -11.93 11.90 -5.25
CA VAL A 203 -13.20 12.29 -5.92
C VAL A 203 -14.29 12.63 -4.90
N GLU A 204 -14.30 11.96 -3.76
CA GLU A 204 -15.21 12.24 -2.64
C GLU A 204 -14.83 13.49 -1.83
N GLU A 205 -13.77 14.19 -2.22
CA GLU A 205 -13.29 15.44 -1.57
C GLU A 205 -13.09 15.30 -0.03
N VAL A 206 -12.60 14.13 0.41
CA VAL A 206 -12.34 13.88 1.83
C VAL A 206 -11.25 14.82 2.38
N PRO A 207 -11.18 15.05 3.70
CA PRO A 207 -10.12 15.86 4.31
C PRO A 207 -8.73 15.39 3.90
N GLY A 208 -7.86 16.32 3.47
CA GLY A 208 -6.51 16.03 2.98
C GLY A 208 -6.39 15.79 1.46
N THR A 209 -7.49 15.83 0.70
CA THR A 209 -7.49 15.61 -0.77
C THR A 209 -6.62 16.63 -1.51
N GLU A 210 -6.60 17.89 -1.10
CA GLU A 210 -5.80 18.93 -1.77
C GLU A 210 -4.31 18.60 -1.76
N GLU A 211 -3.78 18.21 -0.60
CA GLU A 211 -2.38 17.82 -0.44
C GLU A 211 -2.07 16.51 -1.18
N ALA A 212 -2.99 15.54 -1.13
CA ALA A 212 -2.83 14.22 -1.73
C ALA A 212 -2.86 14.25 -3.27
N THR A 213 -3.57 15.20 -3.89
CA THR A 213 -3.77 15.23 -5.35
C THR A 213 -2.44 15.28 -6.13
N GLY A 214 -1.49 16.08 -5.67
CA GLY A 214 -0.15 16.16 -6.26
C GLY A 214 0.61 14.84 -6.18
N GLN A 215 0.55 14.17 -5.05
CA GLN A 215 1.18 12.89 -4.77
C GLN A 215 0.54 11.76 -5.60
N ILE A 216 -0.79 11.69 -5.65
CA ILE A 216 -1.55 10.75 -6.47
C ILE A 216 -1.16 10.85 -7.95
N ARG A 217 -0.98 12.07 -8.47
CA ARG A 217 -0.56 12.29 -9.86
C ARG A 217 0.84 11.74 -10.12
N GLN A 218 1.78 11.96 -9.20
CA GLN A 218 3.16 11.45 -9.31
C GLN A 218 3.20 9.92 -9.26
N VAL A 219 2.42 9.30 -8.37
CA VAL A 219 2.31 7.83 -8.26
C VAL A 219 1.66 7.25 -9.52
N ALA A 220 0.69 7.93 -10.12
CA ALA A 220 0.05 7.51 -11.37
C ALA A 220 1.04 7.40 -12.54
N GLU A 221 2.07 8.23 -12.58
CA GLU A 221 3.13 8.11 -13.57
C GLU A 221 3.99 6.86 -13.37
N VAL A 222 4.26 6.49 -12.10
CA VAL A 222 4.97 5.25 -11.76
C VAL A 222 4.17 4.05 -12.22
N GLU A 223 2.89 4.00 -11.87
CA GLU A 223 1.98 2.89 -12.20
C GLU A 223 1.83 2.72 -13.71
N ARG A 224 1.66 3.81 -14.46
CA ARG A 224 1.56 3.76 -15.93
C ARG A 224 2.80 3.13 -16.57
N ARG A 225 3.99 3.39 -16.03
CA ARG A 225 5.25 2.82 -16.53
C ARG A 225 5.42 1.35 -16.14
N SER A 226 4.78 0.91 -15.07
CA SER A 226 4.87 -0.48 -14.56
C SER A 226 3.89 -1.44 -15.20
N ARG A 227 2.77 -0.98 -15.77
CA ARG A 227 1.75 -1.82 -16.42
C ARG A 227 2.28 -2.72 -17.52
N VAL A 228 3.40 -2.34 -18.16
CA VAL A 228 4.04 -3.14 -19.21
C VAL A 228 4.65 -4.44 -18.67
N VAL A 229 4.89 -4.53 -17.34
CA VAL A 229 5.53 -5.69 -16.68
C VAL A 229 4.54 -6.81 -16.34
N GLY A 230 3.26 -6.51 -16.17
CA GLY A 230 2.28 -7.35 -15.48
C GLY A 230 1.25 -8.09 -16.35
N THR A 231 1.43 -8.23 -17.67
CA THR A 231 0.50 -9.00 -18.49
C THR A 231 0.70 -10.51 -18.30
N GLN A 232 0.08 -11.07 -17.27
CA GLN A 232 -0.23 -12.50 -17.24
C GLN A 232 -1.43 -12.74 -18.15
N GLY A 233 -1.18 -13.37 -19.31
CA GLY A 233 -2.26 -13.75 -20.22
C GLY A 233 -2.95 -15.03 -19.74
N ASP A 234 -4.22 -14.90 -19.40
CA ASP A 234 -5.14 -16.05 -19.37
C ASP A 234 -5.39 -16.47 -20.82
N SER A 235 -4.74 -17.54 -21.25
CA SER A 235 -4.88 -18.02 -22.61
C SER A 235 -5.86 -19.21 -22.67
N ALA A 236 -7.06 -18.95 -23.16
CA ALA A 236 -8.11 -19.96 -23.36
C ALA A 236 -7.98 -20.77 -24.68
N ASN A 237 -6.98 -20.50 -25.54
CA ASN A 237 -6.80 -21.16 -26.85
C ASN A 237 -5.37 -21.68 -27.05
N GLU A 238 -5.20 -22.84 -27.72
CA GLU A 238 -3.89 -23.45 -28.03
C GLU A 238 -2.95 -22.54 -28.80
N LEU A 239 -3.45 -21.77 -29.79
CA LEU A 239 -2.66 -20.79 -30.53
C LEU A 239 -2.18 -19.65 -29.64
N ALA A 240 -3.00 -19.22 -28.67
CA ALA A 240 -2.62 -18.23 -27.70
C ALA A 240 -1.54 -18.74 -26.72
N ALA A 241 -1.57 -20.04 -26.38
CA ALA A 241 -0.54 -20.68 -25.55
C ALA A 241 0.82 -20.74 -26.26
N ILE A 242 0.84 -21.05 -27.56
CA ILE A 242 2.07 -21.05 -28.37
C ILE A 242 2.63 -19.61 -28.49
N ALA A 243 1.79 -18.64 -28.81
CA ALA A 243 2.19 -17.24 -28.86
C ALA A 243 2.74 -16.75 -27.51
N TRP A 244 2.08 -17.14 -26.42
CA TRP A 244 2.54 -16.83 -25.08
C TRP A 244 3.92 -17.42 -24.78
N LEU A 245 4.17 -18.69 -25.17
CA LEU A 245 5.48 -19.34 -25.03
C LEU A 245 6.58 -18.55 -25.76
N PHE A 246 6.32 -18.11 -27.01
CA PHE A 246 7.28 -17.28 -27.74
C PHE A 246 7.55 -15.92 -27.05
N ILE A 247 6.52 -15.29 -26.48
CA ILE A 247 6.65 -14.05 -25.70
C ILE A 247 7.52 -14.31 -24.46
N GLU A 248 7.29 -15.41 -23.73
CA GLU A 248 8.10 -15.76 -22.57
C GLU A 248 9.57 -16.04 -22.94
N LEU A 249 9.80 -16.79 -24.02
CA LEU A 249 11.15 -17.01 -24.52
C LEU A 249 11.85 -15.69 -24.94
N ALA A 250 11.12 -14.78 -25.59
CA ALA A 250 11.63 -13.47 -25.94
C ALA A 250 11.95 -12.61 -24.71
N LYS A 251 11.10 -12.63 -23.67
CA LYS A 251 11.37 -11.94 -22.39
C LYS A 251 12.70 -12.39 -21.78
N VAL A 252 12.96 -13.70 -21.78
CA VAL A 252 14.21 -14.28 -21.27
C VAL A 252 15.38 -13.95 -22.21
N ALA A 253 15.23 -14.17 -23.53
CA ALA A 253 16.28 -13.95 -24.52
C ALA A 253 16.83 -12.51 -24.49
N PHE A 254 15.95 -11.55 -24.25
CA PHE A 254 16.29 -10.11 -24.27
C PHE A 254 16.26 -9.47 -22.88
N ASN A 255 16.20 -10.25 -21.79
CA ASN A 255 16.16 -9.76 -20.41
C ASN A 255 15.09 -8.68 -20.16
N ILE A 256 13.95 -8.72 -20.86
CA ILE A 256 12.93 -7.66 -20.84
C ILE A 256 12.41 -7.44 -19.42
N GLU A 257 12.09 -8.50 -18.69
CA GLU A 257 11.58 -8.41 -17.31
C GLU A 257 12.60 -7.76 -16.37
N VAL A 258 13.87 -8.11 -16.48
CA VAL A 258 14.95 -7.57 -15.64
C VAL A 258 15.14 -6.07 -15.91
N ILE A 259 15.08 -5.65 -17.18
CA ILE A 259 15.17 -4.23 -17.57
C ILE A 259 13.98 -3.44 -17.04
N LEU A 260 12.76 -3.98 -17.22
CA LEU A 260 11.54 -3.34 -16.75
C LEU A 260 11.51 -3.24 -15.23
N PHE A 261 11.91 -4.31 -14.55
CA PHE A 261 12.05 -4.35 -13.11
C PHE A 261 13.00 -3.26 -12.58
N GLN A 262 14.19 -3.13 -13.18
CA GLN A 262 15.16 -2.09 -12.79
C GLN A 262 14.61 -0.67 -13.00
N ARG A 263 13.91 -0.43 -14.11
CA ARG A 263 13.26 0.86 -14.38
C ARG A 263 12.15 1.16 -13.37
N PHE A 264 11.38 0.14 -13.00
CA PHE A 264 10.33 0.26 -12.00
C PHE A 264 10.90 0.62 -10.62
N ILE A 265 11.95 -0.09 -10.17
CA ILE A 265 12.67 0.24 -8.94
C ILE A 265 13.14 1.70 -8.95
N GLY A 266 13.79 2.12 -10.03
CA GLY A 266 14.25 3.51 -10.17
C GLY A 266 13.10 4.52 -10.08
N SER A 267 11.95 4.20 -10.65
CA SER A 267 10.76 5.06 -10.60
C SER A 267 10.17 5.15 -9.19
N ILE A 268 10.11 4.03 -8.44
CA ILE A 268 9.66 4.02 -7.04
C ILE A 268 10.63 4.83 -6.18
N THR A 269 11.92 4.55 -6.29
CA THR A 269 12.95 5.24 -5.49
C THR A 269 12.91 6.76 -5.68
N ALA A 270 12.67 7.22 -6.91
CA ALA A 270 12.58 8.65 -7.23
C ALA A 270 11.29 9.33 -6.70
N ARG A 271 10.28 8.55 -6.29
CA ARG A 271 8.96 9.07 -5.89
C ARG A 271 8.46 8.49 -4.55
N ARG A 272 9.39 8.06 -3.70
CA ARG A 272 9.07 7.48 -2.38
C ARG A 272 8.21 8.40 -1.54
N ASP A 273 8.52 9.70 -1.53
CA ASP A 273 7.77 10.69 -0.76
C ASP A 273 6.32 10.82 -1.25
N ALA A 274 6.11 10.76 -2.57
CA ALA A 274 4.76 10.78 -3.12
C ALA A 274 3.98 9.49 -2.79
N ILE A 275 4.65 8.33 -2.81
CA ILE A 275 4.04 7.04 -2.41
C ILE A 275 3.72 7.08 -0.92
N HIS A 276 4.61 7.62 -0.08
CA HIS A 276 4.38 7.79 1.36
C HIS A 276 3.21 8.73 1.64
N GLY A 277 3.15 9.89 0.97
CA GLY A 277 2.04 10.81 1.13
C GLY A 277 0.70 10.21 0.72
N MET A 278 0.65 9.48 -0.41
CA MET A 278 -0.55 8.74 -0.81
C MET A 278 -0.93 7.65 0.21
N PHE A 279 0.04 6.90 0.73
CA PHE A 279 -0.15 5.90 1.78
C PHE A 279 -0.76 6.53 3.05
N ARG A 280 -0.20 7.67 3.50
CA ARG A 280 -0.72 8.42 4.64
C ARG A 280 -2.14 8.91 4.39
N PHE A 281 -2.43 9.47 3.23
CA PHE A 281 -3.78 9.93 2.86
C PHE A 281 -4.83 8.82 2.99
N ILE A 282 -4.54 7.62 2.43
CA ILE A 282 -5.41 6.45 2.55
C ILE A 282 -5.57 6.04 4.02
N GLY A 283 -4.45 5.91 4.72
CA GLY A 283 -4.42 5.41 6.09
C GLY A 283 -5.07 6.35 7.10
N GLU A 284 -4.83 7.65 7.01
CA GLU A 284 -5.44 8.66 7.88
C GLU A 284 -6.96 8.77 7.63
N THR A 285 -7.39 8.64 6.37
CA THR A 285 -8.82 8.58 6.02
C THR A 285 -9.49 7.38 6.68
N ASP A 286 -8.92 6.18 6.55
CA ASP A 286 -9.47 4.96 7.16
C ASP A 286 -9.42 5.01 8.70
N ALA A 287 -8.33 5.53 9.28
CA ALA A 287 -8.22 5.74 10.71
C ALA A 287 -9.30 6.72 11.24
N ALA A 288 -9.58 7.80 10.51
CA ALA A 288 -10.63 8.76 10.89
C ALA A 288 -12.03 8.14 10.80
N ILE A 289 -12.32 7.33 9.79
CA ILE A 289 -13.56 6.55 9.67
C ILE A 289 -13.65 5.52 10.81
N SER A 290 -12.54 4.84 11.13
CA SER A 290 -12.47 3.88 12.25
C SER A 290 -12.85 4.53 13.59
N VAL A 291 -12.29 5.70 13.88
CA VAL A 291 -12.62 6.44 15.12
C VAL A 291 -14.04 6.98 15.08
N ALA A 292 -14.57 7.41 13.92
CA ALA A 292 -15.96 7.82 13.79
C ALA A 292 -16.93 6.67 14.12
N ARG A 293 -16.64 5.45 13.64
CA ARG A 293 -17.40 4.24 13.98
C ARG A 293 -17.32 3.90 15.46
N LEU A 294 -16.10 3.90 16.02
CA LEU A 294 -15.91 3.65 17.45
C LEU A 294 -16.75 4.60 18.31
N ARG A 295 -16.79 5.90 17.95
CA ARG A 295 -17.61 6.90 18.63
C ARG A 295 -19.12 6.66 18.51
N SER A 296 -19.57 6.05 17.42
CA SER A 296 -20.99 5.70 17.27
C SER A 296 -21.39 4.45 18.06
N GLU A 297 -20.44 3.57 18.37
CA GLU A 297 -20.66 2.32 19.10
C GLU A 297 -20.50 2.48 20.61
N THR A 298 -19.66 3.44 21.04
CA THR A 298 -19.28 3.60 22.45
C THR A 298 -19.40 5.05 22.90
N GLN A 299 -19.71 5.25 24.17
CA GLN A 299 -19.65 6.59 24.77
C GLN A 299 -18.19 7.03 24.88
N THR A 300 -17.83 8.06 24.14
CA THR A 300 -16.49 8.64 24.14
C THR A 300 -16.57 10.14 24.31
N CYS A 301 -15.51 10.74 24.84
CA CYS A 301 -15.37 12.20 24.89
C CYS A 301 -14.12 12.63 24.12
N ARG A 302 -14.12 13.89 23.65
CA ARG A 302 -12.92 14.52 23.10
C ARG A 302 -12.16 15.16 24.27
N PRO A 303 -10.84 14.88 24.42
CA PRO A 303 -10.05 15.57 25.42
C PRO A 303 -9.97 17.06 25.11
N GLN A 304 -10.01 17.89 26.13
CA GLN A 304 -9.77 19.32 26.04
C GLN A 304 -8.38 19.62 26.60
N PHE A 305 -7.57 20.29 25.79
CA PHE A 305 -6.26 20.74 26.25
C PHE A 305 -6.43 22.02 27.07
N VAL A 306 -5.81 22.06 28.24
CA VAL A 306 -5.87 23.17 29.20
C VAL A 306 -4.44 23.56 29.60
N ASP A 307 -4.25 24.85 29.91
CA ASP A 307 -3.00 25.31 30.48
C ASP A 307 -2.90 24.85 31.93
N GLY A 308 -2.01 23.90 32.20
CA GLY A 308 -1.78 23.37 33.54
C GLY A 308 -1.28 21.93 33.58
N LYS A 309 -0.67 21.53 34.69
CA LYS A 309 -0.15 20.16 34.89
C LYS A 309 -1.16 19.32 35.66
N TYR A 310 -2.40 19.19 35.17
CA TYR A 310 -3.40 18.34 35.79
C TYR A 310 -4.22 17.60 34.73
N LEU A 311 -4.66 16.40 35.08
CA LEU A 311 -5.61 15.59 34.32
C LEU A 311 -6.92 15.56 35.08
N LYS A 312 -8.03 15.98 34.45
CA LYS A 312 -9.38 15.81 35.00
C LYS A 312 -10.16 14.87 34.08
N ALA A 313 -10.65 13.79 34.63
CA ALA A 313 -11.48 12.84 33.88
C ALA A 313 -12.70 12.48 34.71
N GLU A 314 -13.88 12.45 34.10
CA GLU A 314 -15.14 12.10 34.72
C GLU A 314 -15.72 10.86 34.01
N GLN A 315 -16.31 9.95 34.79
CA GLN A 315 -16.93 8.71 34.28
C GLN A 315 -15.99 7.84 33.42
N VAL A 316 -14.73 7.69 33.86
CA VAL A 316 -13.76 6.84 33.20
C VAL A 316 -14.18 5.38 33.33
N VAL A 317 -14.21 4.67 32.21
CA VAL A 317 -14.45 3.22 32.16
C VAL A 317 -13.12 2.52 32.01
N HIS A 318 -12.88 1.53 32.88
CA HIS A 318 -11.67 0.70 32.86
C HIS A 318 -11.87 -0.51 31.94
#